data_dcc255a13f0a36feec11aaf427bc19ee
#
_entry.id   dcc255a13f0a36feec11aaf427bc19ee
#
_cell.length_a   1.000
_cell.length_b   1.000
_cell.length_c   1.000
_cell.angle_alpha   90.00
_cell.angle_beta   90.00
_cell.angle_gamma   90.00
#
_symmetry.space_group_name_H-M   'P 1'
#
loop_
_entity.id
_entity.type
_entity.pdbx_description
1 polymer ?
#
loop_
_entity_poly.entity_id
_entity_poly.type
_entity_poly.pdbx_seq_one_letter_code
_entity_poly.pdbx_strand_id
1 'polypeptide(L)'
;GEKLNMPIHFLYDTDVMEYLETNRESVDFCMVRTICPALTKQIEARGIPCFNSSFVSEICNHKGKTYDYILKNCEIPLVKTKTFQNVELSEKLLKEYPDYVIKAVDGHGGKQVFLTNESFDSIQKEIAGSDFILQPFVKGSGVDLRVYVIGKEIVGAVKRQANNSFRANFSLGGSVTSYQCDKEIIDYVNQVVQVFDFGMVGIDFILDENNHWLLNEIEDVVGARMLYQCQPDVHLLEQYFTFVSDKLLH
;
A
#
# COMPACT_ATOMS: atom_id res chain seq x y z
N GLY A 1 -21.07 -2.93 11.09
CA GLY A 1 -22.25 -3.69 10.66
C GLY A 1 -23.49 -3.33 11.45
N GLU A 2 -23.51 -3.56 12.77
CA GLU A 2 -24.73 -3.33 13.59
C GLU A 2 -25.26 -1.90 13.50
N LYS A 3 -24.41 -0.88 13.53
CA LYS A 3 -24.82 0.53 13.40
C LYS A 3 -25.47 0.87 12.04
N LEU A 4 -25.07 0.19 10.98
CA LEU A 4 -25.57 0.40 9.62
C LEU A 4 -26.58 -0.69 9.18
N ASN A 5 -26.96 -1.56 10.12
CA ASN A 5 -27.86 -2.70 9.88
C ASN A 5 -27.41 -3.62 8.73
N MET A 6 -26.09 -3.79 8.57
CA MET A 6 -25.50 -4.66 7.57
C MET A 6 -25.02 -5.96 8.22
N PRO A 7 -25.56 -7.14 7.86
CA PRO A 7 -25.00 -8.41 8.29
C PRO A 7 -23.60 -8.59 7.70
N ILE A 8 -22.61 -8.96 8.53
CA ILE A 8 -21.24 -9.15 8.11
C ILE A 8 -20.80 -10.57 8.41
N HIS A 9 -20.27 -11.25 7.40
CA HIS A 9 -19.64 -12.56 7.52
C HIS A 9 -18.12 -12.40 7.35
N PHE A 10 -17.36 -12.91 8.33
CA PHE A 10 -15.90 -12.97 8.25
C PHE A 10 -15.48 -14.35 7.74
N LEU A 11 -14.74 -14.36 6.64
CA LEU A 11 -14.25 -15.58 6.02
C LEU A 11 -12.72 -15.52 5.86
N TYR A 12 -12.06 -16.67 5.98
CA TYR A 12 -10.70 -16.80 5.50
C TYR A 12 -10.69 -16.86 3.97
N ASP A 13 -9.58 -16.46 3.37
CA ASP A 13 -9.40 -16.47 1.90
C ASP A 13 -9.59 -17.88 1.30
N THR A 14 -9.24 -18.93 2.03
CA THR A 14 -9.46 -20.33 1.66
C THR A 14 -10.93 -20.73 1.55
N ASP A 15 -11.82 -20.06 2.30
CA ASP A 15 -13.20 -20.50 2.49
C ASP A 15 -14.20 -19.71 1.62
N VAL A 16 -13.74 -18.58 1.07
CA VAL A 16 -14.60 -17.65 0.32
C VAL A 16 -15.29 -18.32 -0.86
N MET A 17 -14.55 -19.09 -1.64
CA MET A 17 -15.10 -19.68 -2.87
C MET A 17 -16.15 -20.74 -2.58
N GLU A 18 -15.95 -21.59 -1.59
CA GLU A 18 -16.91 -22.58 -1.12
C GLU A 18 -18.17 -21.89 -0.55
N TYR A 19 -17.98 -20.84 0.26
CA TYR A 19 -19.09 -20.06 0.80
C TYR A 19 -19.96 -19.45 -0.32
N LEU A 20 -19.34 -18.90 -1.37
CA LEU A 20 -20.05 -18.28 -2.49
C LEU A 20 -20.78 -19.28 -3.40
N GLU A 21 -20.45 -20.57 -3.40
CA GLU A 21 -21.19 -21.59 -4.15
C GLU A 21 -22.65 -21.70 -3.68
N THR A 22 -22.90 -21.47 -2.39
CA THR A 22 -24.23 -21.62 -1.79
C THR A 22 -24.88 -20.30 -1.38
N ASN A 23 -24.08 -19.24 -1.19
CA ASN A 23 -24.57 -17.99 -0.60
C ASN A 23 -24.45 -16.78 -1.53
N ARG A 24 -24.14 -16.97 -2.83
CA ARG A 24 -23.88 -15.88 -3.77
C ARG A 24 -24.96 -14.80 -3.76
N GLU A 25 -26.24 -15.21 -3.78
CA GLU A 25 -27.38 -14.31 -3.86
C GLU A 25 -27.60 -13.47 -2.59
N SER A 26 -26.97 -13.84 -1.48
CA SER A 26 -27.04 -13.11 -0.20
C SER A 26 -25.85 -12.19 0.04
N VAL A 27 -24.92 -12.09 -0.93
CA VAL A 27 -23.71 -11.26 -0.81
C VAL A 27 -23.79 -10.07 -1.75
N ASP A 28 -23.90 -8.87 -1.18
CA ASP A 28 -23.98 -7.62 -1.92
C ASP A 28 -22.59 -7.10 -2.32
N PHE A 29 -21.56 -7.32 -1.49
CA PHE A 29 -20.20 -6.88 -1.72
C PHE A 29 -19.19 -7.68 -0.88
N CYS A 30 -17.91 -7.53 -1.21
CA CYS A 30 -16.81 -8.09 -0.45
C CYS A 30 -15.77 -7.03 -0.08
N MET A 31 -15.43 -6.93 1.20
CA MET A 31 -14.29 -6.13 1.68
C MET A 31 -13.07 -7.03 1.78
N VAL A 32 -12.20 -6.98 0.77
CA VAL A 32 -11.03 -7.86 0.71
C VAL A 32 -9.91 -7.30 1.57
N ARG A 33 -9.47 -8.08 2.56
CA ARG A 33 -8.39 -7.70 3.48
C ARG A 33 -7.21 -8.69 3.45
N THR A 34 -7.06 -9.37 2.33
CA THR A 34 -5.92 -10.22 1.99
C THR A 34 -5.30 -9.78 0.68
N ILE A 35 -3.99 -9.97 0.54
CA ILE A 35 -3.25 -9.65 -0.70
C ILE A 35 -3.34 -10.86 -1.63
N CYS A 36 -4.44 -10.95 -2.34
CA CYS A 36 -4.68 -12.01 -3.33
C CYS A 36 -5.53 -11.48 -4.50
N PRO A 37 -4.91 -10.76 -5.47
CA PRO A 37 -5.64 -10.22 -6.62
C PRO A 37 -6.39 -11.29 -7.42
N ALA A 38 -5.86 -12.52 -7.49
CA ALA A 38 -6.50 -13.62 -8.19
C ALA A 38 -7.81 -14.05 -7.53
N LEU A 39 -7.86 -14.12 -6.19
CA LEU A 39 -9.09 -14.39 -5.46
C LEU A 39 -10.11 -13.26 -5.66
N THR A 40 -9.67 -12.00 -5.52
CA THR A 40 -10.53 -10.83 -5.73
C THR A 40 -11.16 -10.86 -7.12
N LYS A 41 -10.37 -11.16 -8.16
CA LYS A 41 -10.86 -11.31 -9.54
C LYS A 41 -11.89 -12.44 -9.70
N GLN A 42 -11.74 -13.55 -8.97
CA GLN A 42 -12.71 -14.64 -8.98
C GLN A 42 -14.04 -14.24 -8.31
N ILE A 43 -14.00 -13.44 -7.26
CA ILE A 43 -15.19 -12.89 -6.58
C ILE A 43 -15.91 -11.91 -7.52
N GLU A 44 -15.16 -10.98 -8.12
CA GLU A 44 -15.71 -10.02 -9.11
C GLU A 44 -16.33 -10.70 -10.32
N ALA A 45 -15.75 -11.80 -10.81
CA ALA A 45 -16.30 -12.59 -11.91
C ALA A 45 -17.67 -13.22 -11.59
N ARG A 46 -18.06 -13.27 -10.32
CA ARG A 46 -19.40 -13.68 -9.86
C ARG A 46 -20.36 -12.51 -9.74
N GLY A 47 -19.95 -11.32 -10.19
CA GLY A 47 -20.77 -10.11 -10.10
C GLY A 47 -20.84 -9.52 -8.69
N ILE A 48 -19.85 -9.81 -7.82
CA ILE A 48 -19.78 -9.23 -6.48
C ILE A 48 -18.73 -8.12 -6.50
N PRO A 49 -19.12 -6.85 -6.23
CA PRO A 49 -18.14 -5.76 -6.14
C PRO A 49 -17.20 -5.97 -4.97
N CYS A 50 -15.92 -5.74 -5.20
CA CYS A 50 -14.87 -5.87 -4.19
C CYS A 50 -14.27 -4.52 -3.81
N PHE A 51 -14.01 -4.34 -2.53
CA PHE A 51 -13.34 -3.16 -1.95
C PHE A 51 -12.09 -3.62 -1.16
N ASN A 52 -10.88 -3.44 -1.72
CA ASN A 52 -10.58 -2.87 -3.04
C ASN A 52 -10.83 -3.89 -4.17
N SER A 53 -10.90 -3.35 -5.41
CA SER A 53 -11.03 -4.18 -6.61
C SER A 53 -9.76 -4.99 -6.90
N SER A 54 -9.89 -6.02 -7.74
CA SER A 54 -8.73 -6.81 -8.19
C SER A 54 -7.71 -5.97 -8.94
N PHE A 55 -8.13 -4.94 -9.67
CA PHE A 55 -7.24 -4.00 -10.34
C PHE A 55 -6.39 -3.22 -9.34
N VAL A 56 -7.01 -2.63 -8.31
CA VAL A 56 -6.29 -1.91 -7.26
C VAL A 56 -5.32 -2.85 -6.54
N SER A 57 -5.80 -4.04 -6.17
CA SER A 57 -4.98 -5.04 -5.49
C SER A 57 -3.79 -5.48 -6.33
N GLU A 58 -3.95 -5.70 -7.63
CA GLU A 58 -2.86 -6.10 -8.53
C GLU A 58 -1.82 -5.00 -8.72
N ILE A 59 -2.24 -3.75 -8.89
CA ILE A 59 -1.31 -2.64 -9.12
C ILE A 59 -0.62 -2.24 -7.82
N CYS A 60 -1.37 -2.01 -6.74
CA CYS A 60 -0.84 -1.42 -5.51
C CYS A 60 0.02 -2.39 -4.69
N ASN A 61 -0.20 -3.70 -4.80
CA ASN A 61 0.64 -4.68 -4.11
C ASN A 61 1.90 -5.09 -4.89
N HIS A 62 2.19 -4.45 -6.02
CA HIS A 62 3.38 -4.70 -6.81
C HIS A 62 4.14 -3.39 -7.08
N LYS A 63 5.22 -3.15 -6.34
CA LYS A 63 5.95 -1.87 -6.32
C LYS A 63 6.35 -1.35 -7.71
N GLY A 64 6.79 -2.22 -8.60
CA GLY A 64 7.12 -1.86 -9.99
C GLY A 64 5.88 -1.40 -10.77
N LYS A 65 4.77 -2.16 -10.70
CA LYS A 65 3.52 -1.79 -11.38
C LYS A 65 2.94 -0.48 -10.83
N THR A 66 2.98 -0.28 -9.50
CA THR A 66 2.57 0.99 -8.88
C THR A 66 3.34 2.16 -9.46
N TYR A 67 4.68 2.04 -9.49
CA TYR A 67 5.55 3.09 -10.04
C TYR A 67 5.22 3.41 -11.50
N ASP A 68 5.16 2.39 -12.36
CA ASP A 68 4.90 2.56 -13.79
C ASP A 68 3.51 3.17 -14.04
N TYR A 69 2.51 2.73 -13.28
CA TYR A 69 1.14 3.23 -13.40
C TYR A 69 1.03 4.70 -12.99
N ILE A 70 1.61 5.07 -11.86
CA ILE A 70 1.61 6.47 -11.38
C ILE A 70 2.44 7.35 -12.31
N LEU A 71 3.64 6.92 -12.72
CA LEU A 71 4.50 7.68 -13.65
C LEU A 71 3.79 8.01 -14.96
N LYS A 72 2.93 7.10 -15.44
CA LYS A 72 2.18 7.27 -16.68
C LYS A 72 0.98 8.20 -16.54
N ASN A 73 0.34 8.24 -15.38
CA ASN A 73 -0.99 8.83 -15.21
C ASN A 73 -1.02 10.05 -14.28
N CYS A 74 0.06 10.34 -13.55
CA CYS A 74 0.15 11.45 -12.59
C CYS A 74 1.42 12.25 -12.79
N GLU A 75 1.35 13.55 -12.49
CA GLU A 75 2.51 14.47 -12.46
C GLU A 75 2.90 14.77 -11.02
N ILE A 76 3.39 13.75 -10.32
CA ILE A 76 3.83 13.85 -8.93
C ILE A 76 5.26 13.33 -8.76
N PRO A 77 6.04 13.85 -7.79
CA PRO A 77 7.37 13.34 -7.52
C PRO A 77 7.33 11.90 -7.04
N LEU A 78 8.16 11.05 -7.63
CA LEU A 78 8.28 9.62 -7.31
C LEU A 78 9.71 9.28 -6.92
N VAL A 79 9.86 8.29 -6.04
CA VAL A 79 11.17 7.64 -5.89
C VAL A 79 11.48 6.87 -7.18
N LYS A 80 12.52 7.30 -7.90
CA LYS A 80 12.91 6.66 -9.18
C LYS A 80 13.11 5.16 -8.97
N THR A 81 12.39 4.35 -9.74
CA THR A 81 12.34 2.90 -9.57
C THR A 81 12.77 2.20 -10.86
N LYS A 82 13.58 1.16 -10.72
CA LYS A 82 13.89 0.22 -11.80
C LYS A 82 13.44 -1.17 -11.37
N THR A 83 12.70 -1.85 -12.21
CA THR A 83 12.23 -3.22 -11.96
C THR A 83 13.14 -4.23 -12.68
N PHE A 84 13.44 -5.33 -12.00
CA PHE A 84 14.29 -6.42 -12.48
C PHE A 84 13.60 -7.75 -12.21
N GLN A 85 13.86 -8.73 -13.08
CA GLN A 85 13.45 -10.11 -12.85
C GLN A 85 14.40 -10.78 -11.84
N ASN A 86 13.89 -11.74 -11.08
CA ASN A 86 14.69 -12.45 -10.07
C ASN A 86 15.96 -13.07 -10.63
N VAL A 87 15.95 -13.56 -11.87
CA VAL A 87 17.12 -14.16 -12.55
C VAL A 87 18.27 -13.17 -12.79
N GLU A 88 18.02 -11.87 -12.73
CA GLU A 88 19.01 -10.83 -12.91
C GLU A 88 19.78 -10.50 -11.61
N LEU A 89 19.30 -11.00 -10.45
CA LEU A 89 19.91 -10.75 -9.14
C LEU A 89 21.32 -11.34 -9.08
N SER A 90 22.30 -10.48 -8.94
CA SER A 90 23.72 -10.87 -8.85
C SER A 90 24.54 -9.82 -8.10
N GLU A 91 25.67 -10.24 -7.51
CA GLU A 91 26.60 -9.28 -6.91
C GLU A 91 27.07 -8.22 -7.90
N LYS A 92 27.23 -8.59 -9.18
CA LYS A 92 27.67 -7.66 -10.23
C LYS A 92 26.61 -6.56 -10.40
N LEU A 93 25.34 -6.94 -10.51
CA LEU A 93 24.24 -5.97 -10.63
C LEU A 93 24.21 -5.04 -9.44
N LEU A 94 24.29 -5.55 -8.20
CA LEU A 94 24.25 -4.69 -7.01
C LEU A 94 25.42 -3.72 -6.94
N LYS A 95 26.60 -4.10 -7.41
CA LYS A 95 27.78 -3.20 -7.50
C LYS A 95 27.63 -2.07 -8.54
N GLU A 96 26.77 -2.26 -9.56
CA GLU A 96 26.43 -1.20 -10.53
C GLU A 96 25.48 -0.14 -9.94
N TYR A 97 24.83 -0.44 -8.81
CA TYR A 97 23.88 0.44 -8.11
C TYR A 97 24.32 0.68 -6.66
N PRO A 98 25.49 1.33 -6.42
CA PRO A 98 25.89 1.69 -5.06
C PRO A 98 24.89 2.67 -4.45
N ASP A 99 24.67 2.60 -3.15
CA ASP A 99 23.73 3.45 -2.41
C ASP A 99 22.27 3.37 -2.89
N TYR A 100 21.85 2.22 -3.37
CA TYR A 100 20.47 1.92 -3.69
C TYR A 100 19.83 1.05 -2.62
N VAL A 101 18.50 1.06 -2.60
CA VAL A 101 17.67 0.15 -1.84
C VAL A 101 17.12 -0.90 -2.80
N ILE A 102 17.27 -2.17 -2.47
CA ILE A 102 16.62 -3.29 -3.14
C ILE A 102 15.39 -3.73 -2.34
N LYS A 103 14.28 -3.95 -3.03
CA LYS A 103 13.02 -4.41 -2.42
C LYS A 103 12.38 -5.49 -3.30
N ALA A 104 11.85 -6.56 -2.71
CA ALA A 104 10.97 -7.46 -3.46
C ALA A 104 9.73 -6.69 -3.94
N VAL A 105 9.26 -6.97 -5.16
CA VAL A 105 8.11 -6.24 -5.77
C VAL A 105 6.83 -6.45 -4.96
N ASP A 106 6.66 -7.61 -4.36
CA ASP A 106 5.53 -8.05 -3.55
C ASP A 106 5.83 -8.09 -2.04
N GLY A 107 7.01 -7.57 -1.63
CA GLY A 107 7.43 -7.55 -0.23
C GLY A 107 6.63 -6.58 0.62
N HIS A 108 6.30 -6.98 1.85
CA HIS A 108 5.50 -6.21 2.80
C HIS A 108 6.19 -6.08 4.17
N GLY A 109 5.85 -5.00 4.89
CA GLY A 109 6.32 -4.78 6.27
C GLY A 109 7.82 -4.55 6.41
N GLY A 110 8.54 -4.20 5.34
CA GLY A 110 9.96 -3.87 5.36
C GLY A 110 10.92 -5.05 5.56
N LYS A 111 10.45 -6.30 5.55
CA LYS A 111 11.29 -7.50 5.75
C LYS A 111 12.23 -7.77 4.59
N GLN A 112 11.78 -7.48 3.37
CA GLN A 112 12.53 -7.71 2.13
C GLN A 112 13.03 -6.37 1.54
N VAL A 113 13.66 -5.55 2.38
CA VAL A 113 14.21 -4.23 2.04
C VAL A 113 15.65 -4.17 2.54
N PHE A 114 16.61 -3.99 1.65
CA PHE A 114 18.05 -3.97 1.96
C PHE A 114 18.75 -2.82 1.24
N LEU A 115 19.89 -2.39 1.77
CA LEU A 115 20.82 -1.59 1.00
C LEU A 115 21.64 -2.50 0.07
N THR A 116 21.96 -2.03 -1.13
CA THR A 116 22.71 -2.82 -2.13
C THR A 116 24.14 -3.13 -1.71
N ASN A 117 24.68 -2.44 -0.69
CA ASN A 117 25.98 -2.69 -0.09
C ASN A 117 25.93 -3.67 1.11
N GLU A 118 24.77 -4.19 1.47
CA GLU A 118 24.64 -5.26 2.44
C GLU A 118 25.12 -6.61 1.86
N SER A 119 25.23 -7.65 2.69
CA SER A 119 25.67 -8.99 2.26
C SER A 119 24.77 -9.54 1.14
N PHE A 120 25.38 -9.92 0.01
CA PHE A 120 24.67 -10.52 -1.12
C PHE A 120 23.91 -11.78 -0.71
N ASP A 121 24.52 -12.64 0.10
CA ASP A 121 23.88 -13.87 0.58
C ASP A 121 22.61 -13.58 1.37
N SER A 122 22.63 -12.52 2.19
CA SER A 122 21.47 -12.09 2.96
C SER A 122 20.35 -11.56 2.05
N ILE A 123 20.71 -10.72 1.08
CA ILE A 123 19.79 -10.19 0.08
C ILE A 123 19.19 -11.34 -0.75
N GLN A 124 20.04 -12.22 -1.27
CA GLN A 124 19.62 -13.34 -2.11
C GLN A 124 18.65 -14.25 -1.36
N LYS A 125 18.93 -14.59 -0.10
CA LYS A 125 18.09 -15.43 0.73
C LYS A 125 16.68 -14.86 0.91
N GLU A 126 16.56 -13.58 1.15
CA GLU A 126 15.28 -12.94 1.50
C GLU A 126 14.48 -12.51 0.26
N ILE A 127 15.15 -12.27 -0.88
CA ILE A 127 14.52 -11.86 -2.15
C ILE A 127 14.33 -13.06 -3.09
N ALA A 128 14.93 -14.23 -2.76
CA ALA A 128 14.85 -15.41 -3.61
C ALA A 128 13.41 -15.75 -4.04
N GLY A 129 13.23 -15.90 -5.36
CA GLY A 129 11.94 -16.28 -5.96
C GLY A 129 11.02 -15.08 -6.31
N SER A 130 11.33 -13.85 -5.88
CA SER A 130 10.57 -12.64 -6.23
C SER A 130 11.35 -11.77 -7.20
N ASP A 131 10.67 -11.18 -8.16
CA ASP A 131 11.18 -10.01 -8.88
C ASP A 131 11.44 -8.88 -7.88
N PHE A 132 12.28 -7.92 -8.25
CA PHE A 132 12.68 -6.86 -7.33
C PHE A 132 12.78 -5.50 -8.01
N ILE A 133 12.78 -4.47 -7.18
CA ILE A 133 13.06 -3.11 -7.61
C ILE A 133 14.36 -2.60 -6.98
N LEU A 134 15.02 -1.71 -7.72
CA LEU A 134 16.11 -0.87 -7.21
C LEU A 134 15.66 0.59 -7.21
N GLN A 135 15.84 1.24 -6.07
CA GLN A 135 15.55 2.66 -5.86
C GLN A 135 16.79 3.35 -5.30
N PRO A 136 17.17 4.56 -5.74
CA PRO A 136 18.18 5.34 -5.05
C PRO A 136 17.85 5.44 -3.57
N PHE A 137 18.86 5.32 -2.71
CA PHE A 137 18.65 5.62 -1.30
C PHE A 137 18.29 7.10 -1.14
N VAL A 138 17.08 7.37 -0.70
CA VAL A 138 16.63 8.75 -0.45
C VAL A 138 17.28 9.24 0.82
N LYS A 139 18.28 10.12 0.67
CA LYS A 139 18.89 10.81 1.80
C LYS A 139 17.87 11.79 2.37
N GLY A 140 17.56 11.66 3.62
CA GLY A 140 16.59 12.49 4.29
C GLY A 140 16.59 12.25 5.78
N SER A 141 15.62 12.80 6.47
CA SER A 141 15.50 12.75 7.94
C SER A 141 15.06 11.38 8.49
N GLY A 142 14.89 10.36 7.64
CA GLY A 142 14.25 9.09 8.04
C GLY A 142 12.77 9.28 8.36
N VAL A 143 12.14 10.26 7.70
CA VAL A 143 10.74 10.60 7.86
C VAL A 143 9.96 10.04 6.69
N ASP A 144 8.86 9.41 6.99
CA ASP A 144 7.83 9.08 6.02
C ASP A 144 6.43 9.52 6.49
N LEU A 145 5.52 9.60 5.56
CA LEU A 145 4.13 10.01 5.77
C LEU A 145 3.21 8.97 5.16
N ARG A 146 2.30 8.43 5.96
CA ARG A 146 1.19 7.61 5.47
C ARG A 146 -0.09 8.43 5.47
N VAL A 147 -0.69 8.58 4.29
CA VAL A 147 -2.00 9.19 4.10
C VAL A 147 -3.03 8.10 3.92
N TYR A 148 -4.07 8.08 4.76
CA TYR A 148 -5.18 7.14 4.67
C TYR A 148 -6.28 7.76 3.81
N VAL A 149 -6.72 6.99 2.83
CA VAL A 149 -7.72 7.41 1.84
C VAL A 149 -8.86 6.41 1.80
N ILE A 150 -10.10 6.90 1.78
CA ILE A 150 -11.31 6.13 1.47
C ILE A 150 -11.95 6.76 0.24
N GLY A 151 -12.11 5.96 -0.83
CA GLY A 151 -12.58 6.50 -2.11
C GLY A 151 -11.65 7.59 -2.63
N LYS A 152 -12.13 8.83 -2.59
CA LYS A 152 -11.38 10.02 -2.99
C LYS A 152 -11.01 10.94 -1.82
N GLU A 153 -11.40 10.58 -0.59
CA GLU A 153 -11.27 11.45 0.58
C GLU A 153 -10.09 11.06 1.45
N ILE A 154 -9.29 12.05 1.85
CA ILE A 154 -8.27 11.88 2.89
C ILE A 154 -8.99 11.82 4.24
N VAL A 155 -8.85 10.67 4.93
CA VAL A 155 -9.49 10.45 6.24
C VAL A 155 -8.53 10.61 7.41
N GLY A 156 -7.25 10.74 7.16
CA GLY A 156 -6.24 11.02 8.16
C GLY A 156 -4.84 10.80 7.63
N ALA A 157 -3.84 11.29 8.34
CA ALA A 157 -2.45 11.06 7.98
C ALA A 157 -1.56 10.93 9.23
N VAL A 158 -0.52 10.11 9.12
CA VAL A 158 0.43 9.80 10.18
C VAL A 158 1.85 9.96 9.66
N LYS A 159 2.59 10.85 10.31
CA LYS A 159 4.02 11.02 10.08
C LYS A 159 4.79 10.04 10.96
N ARG A 160 5.70 9.29 10.35
CA ARG A 160 6.57 8.32 11.03
C ARG A 160 8.01 8.81 11.01
N GLN A 161 8.71 8.67 12.11
CA GLN A 161 10.12 9.03 12.25
C GLN A 161 10.90 7.80 12.69
N ALA A 162 11.89 7.39 11.90
CA ALA A 162 12.77 6.28 12.24
C ALA A 162 13.73 6.66 13.38
N ASN A 163 13.92 5.75 14.33
CA ASN A 163 14.98 5.85 15.32
C ASN A 163 16.19 5.04 14.83
N ASN A 164 17.24 5.74 14.34
CA ASN A 164 18.54 5.15 13.95
C ASN A 164 18.50 4.06 12.87
N SER A 165 17.45 3.95 12.07
CA SER A 165 17.33 3.03 10.95
C SER A 165 16.88 3.78 9.69
N PHE A 166 17.35 3.36 8.52
CA PHE A 166 16.83 3.88 7.26
C PHE A 166 15.40 3.37 6.95
N ARG A 167 14.93 2.38 7.72
CA ARG A 167 13.59 1.82 7.61
C ARG A 167 12.69 2.51 8.62
N ALA A 168 11.83 3.44 8.16
CA ALA A 168 10.87 4.15 9.01
C ALA A 168 9.64 3.30 9.37
N ASN A 169 9.84 2.02 9.73
CA ASN A 169 8.74 1.16 10.11
C ASN A 169 8.41 1.30 11.61
N PHE A 170 7.15 1.56 11.92
CA PHE A 170 6.63 1.60 13.29
C PHE A 170 6.96 0.34 14.10
N SER A 171 6.93 -0.85 13.47
CA SER A 171 7.30 -2.12 14.09
C SER A 171 8.77 -2.19 14.54
N LEU A 172 9.62 -1.26 14.12
CA LEU A 172 11.05 -1.16 14.47
C LEU A 172 11.33 -0.08 15.52
N GLY A 173 10.31 0.44 16.23
CA GLY A 173 10.48 1.37 17.35
C GLY A 173 10.52 2.86 16.95
N GLY A 174 10.10 3.21 15.75
CA GLY A 174 9.94 4.61 15.34
C GLY A 174 8.80 5.33 16.10
N SER A 175 8.86 6.67 16.16
CA SER A 175 7.76 7.49 16.67
C SER A 175 6.72 7.75 15.58
N VAL A 176 5.46 7.90 16.01
CA VAL A 176 4.34 8.27 15.13
C VAL A 176 3.62 9.49 15.69
N THR A 177 3.24 10.40 14.81
CA THR A 177 2.49 11.60 15.15
C THR A 177 1.42 11.86 14.11
N SER A 178 0.30 12.44 14.54
CA SER A 178 -0.71 12.94 13.61
C SER A 178 -0.11 13.99 12.68
N TYR A 179 -0.52 13.99 11.42
CA TYR A 179 -0.09 14.97 10.42
C TYR A 179 -1.31 15.60 9.75
N GLN A 180 -1.31 16.91 9.70
CA GLN A 180 -2.30 17.65 8.89
C GLN A 180 -1.70 17.83 7.49
N CYS A 181 -2.32 17.22 6.50
CA CYS A 181 -1.84 17.30 5.12
C CYS A 181 -1.82 18.77 4.66
N ASP A 182 -0.67 19.20 4.18
CA ASP A 182 -0.50 20.48 3.52
C ASP A 182 -1.03 20.43 2.07
N LYS A 183 -1.00 21.58 1.41
CA LYS A 183 -1.51 21.69 0.03
C LYS A 183 -0.77 20.78 -0.93
N GLU A 184 0.54 20.59 -0.77
CA GLU A 184 1.36 19.74 -1.63
C GLU A 184 0.89 18.28 -1.57
N ILE A 185 0.74 17.73 -0.38
CA ILE A 185 0.26 16.35 -0.18
C ILE A 185 -1.19 16.19 -0.67
N ILE A 186 -2.06 17.16 -0.41
CA ILE A 186 -3.44 17.14 -0.90
C ILE A 186 -3.46 17.10 -2.43
N ASP A 187 -2.66 17.94 -3.11
CA ASP A 187 -2.59 18.00 -4.56
C ASP A 187 -2.05 16.67 -5.16
N TYR A 188 -1.06 16.03 -4.51
CA TYR A 188 -0.54 14.73 -4.94
C TYR A 188 -1.57 13.60 -4.76
N VAL A 189 -2.20 13.52 -3.59
CA VAL A 189 -3.25 12.53 -3.33
C VAL A 189 -4.41 12.70 -4.28
N ASN A 190 -4.84 13.94 -4.56
CA ASN A 190 -5.91 14.22 -5.51
C ASN A 190 -5.61 13.68 -6.92
N GLN A 191 -4.38 13.78 -7.41
CA GLN A 191 -4.01 13.18 -8.70
C GLN A 191 -4.11 11.65 -8.65
N VAL A 192 -3.62 11.03 -7.58
CA VAL A 192 -3.66 9.57 -7.42
C VAL A 192 -5.10 9.03 -7.38
N VAL A 193 -6.00 9.67 -6.62
CA VAL A 193 -7.39 9.21 -6.50
C VAL A 193 -8.25 9.49 -7.76
N GLN A 194 -7.75 10.25 -8.73
CA GLN A 194 -8.43 10.38 -10.02
C GLN A 194 -8.14 9.22 -10.98
N VAL A 195 -7.04 8.50 -10.78
CA VAL A 195 -6.62 7.39 -11.67
C VAL A 195 -6.91 6.01 -11.09
N PHE A 196 -7.41 5.95 -9.85
CA PHE A 196 -7.85 4.72 -9.19
C PHE A 196 -9.27 4.85 -8.64
N ASP A 197 -10.02 3.75 -8.63
CA ASP A 197 -11.26 3.63 -7.85
C ASP A 197 -10.97 2.89 -6.54
N PHE A 198 -10.47 3.64 -5.57
CA PHE A 198 -10.13 3.06 -4.27
C PHE A 198 -11.36 2.76 -3.42
N GLY A 199 -11.27 1.66 -2.67
CA GLY A 199 -12.03 1.47 -1.44
C GLY A 199 -11.31 2.18 -0.29
N MET A 200 -10.35 1.48 0.35
CA MET A 200 -9.50 2.06 1.40
C MET A 200 -8.04 1.68 1.17
N VAL A 201 -7.17 2.66 1.12
CA VAL A 201 -5.72 2.48 0.91
C VAL A 201 -4.89 3.37 1.83
N GLY A 202 -3.60 3.03 1.96
CA GLY A 202 -2.56 3.91 2.51
C GLY A 202 -1.64 4.36 1.39
N ILE A 203 -1.43 5.67 1.25
CA ILE A 203 -0.46 6.24 0.31
C ILE A 203 0.75 6.71 1.11
N ASP A 204 1.92 6.14 0.82
CA ASP A 204 3.14 6.39 1.55
C ASP A 204 4.08 7.30 0.77
N PHE A 205 4.49 8.39 1.42
CA PHE A 205 5.48 9.33 0.91
C PHE A 205 6.72 9.28 1.79
N ILE A 206 7.91 9.52 1.21
CA ILE A 206 9.14 9.73 1.95
C ILE A 206 9.67 11.14 1.73
N LEU A 207 10.28 11.71 2.77
CA LEU A 207 10.84 13.05 2.73
C LEU A 207 12.31 12.98 2.30
N ASP A 208 12.67 13.73 1.25
CA ASP A 208 14.06 13.84 0.80
C ASP A 208 14.86 14.88 1.62
N GLU A 209 16.15 15.01 1.32
CA GLU A 209 17.06 15.96 1.97
C GLU A 209 16.71 17.44 1.70
N ASN A 210 15.91 17.72 0.68
CA ASN A 210 15.45 19.06 0.32
C ASN A 210 14.05 19.37 0.87
N ASN A 211 13.51 18.48 1.72
CA ASN A 211 12.16 18.55 2.28
C ASN A 211 11.04 18.45 1.22
N HIS A 212 11.25 17.70 0.13
CA HIS A 212 10.21 17.37 -0.83
C HIS A 212 9.64 15.98 -0.53
N TRP A 213 8.33 15.85 -0.63
CA TRP A 213 7.65 14.57 -0.54
C TRP A 213 7.72 13.81 -1.86
N LEU A 214 8.20 12.56 -1.79
CA LEU A 214 8.26 11.63 -2.93
C LEU A 214 7.32 10.47 -2.66
N LEU A 215 6.40 10.16 -3.56
CA LEU A 215 5.58 8.96 -3.44
C LEU A 215 6.47 7.73 -3.51
N ASN A 216 6.29 6.83 -2.53
CA ASN A 216 7.08 5.61 -2.37
C ASN A 216 6.28 4.34 -2.67
N GLU A 217 5.10 4.19 -2.09
CA GLU A 217 4.22 3.04 -2.31
C GLU A 217 2.75 3.35 -1.99
N ILE A 218 1.86 2.48 -2.47
CA ILE A 218 0.43 2.48 -2.11
C ILE A 218 0.13 1.11 -1.50
N GLU A 219 -0.39 1.08 -0.27
CA GLU A 219 -0.83 -0.14 0.41
C GLU A 219 -2.33 -0.35 0.22
N ASP A 220 -2.71 -1.39 -0.52
CA ASP A 220 -4.09 -1.85 -0.68
C ASP A 220 -4.68 -2.33 0.65
N VAL A 221 -3.99 -3.24 1.35
CA VAL A 221 -4.43 -3.80 2.64
C VAL A 221 -3.82 -3.01 3.79
N VAL A 222 -4.12 -1.71 3.86
CA VAL A 222 -3.54 -0.82 4.86
C VAL A 222 -4.02 -1.11 6.28
N GLY A 223 -3.08 -1.18 7.23
CA GLY A 223 -3.37 -1.29 8.66
C GLY A 223 -3.55 0.08 9.32
N ALA A 224 -4.58 0.26 10.13
CA ALA A 224 -4.96 1.55 10.74
C ALA A 224 -4.49 1.75 12.19
N ARG A 225 -3.69 0.84 12.77
CA ARG A 225 -3.26 0.95 14.18
C ARG A 225 -2.60 2.28 14.53
N MET A 226 -1.72 2.77 13.65
CA MET A 226 -1.02 4.05 13.85
C MET A 226 -1.98 5.23 13.78
N LEU A 227 -2.96 5.18 12.89
CA LEU A 227 -3.97 6.22 12.78
C LEU A 227 -4.79 6.31 14.07
N TYR A 228 -5.30 5.21 14.57
CA TYR A 228 -6.05 5.18 15.85
C TYR A 228 -5.21 5.60 17.06
N GLN A 229 -3.90 5.31 17.05
CA GLN A 229 -2.99 5.77 18.12
C GLN A 229 -2.86 7.30 18.14
N CYS A 230 -2.82 7.94 16.98
CA CYS A 230 -2.62 9.38 16.84
C CYS A 230 -3.94 10.17 16.80
N GLN A 231 -5.00 9.54 16.32
CA GLN A 231 -6.31 10.12 16.09
C GLN A 231 -7.39 9.14 16.58
N PRO A 232 -7.56 8.96 17.90
CA PRO A 232 -8.47 7.95 18.45
C PRO A 232 -9.94 8.20 18.11
N ASP A 233 -10.31 9.45 17.80
CA ASP A 233 -11.67 9.85 17.44
C ASP A 233 -11.99 9.65 15.94
N VAL A 234 -11.03 9.16 15.15
CA VAL A 234 -11.29 8.84 13.75
C VAL A 234 -12.16 7.59 13.65
N HIS A 235 -13.37 7.72 13.15
CA HIS A 235 -14.32 6.61 12.95
C HIS A 235 -14.09 5.92 11.59
N LEU A 236 -12.85 5.46 11.33
CA LEU A 236 -12.42 4.96 10.02
C LEU A 236 -13.31 3.85 9.45
N LEU A 237 -13.69 2.87 10.28
CA LEU A 237 -14.55 1.77 9.81
C LEU A 237 -15.95 2.26 9.48
N GLU A 238 -16.51 3.17 10.26
CA GLU A 238 -17.82 3.76 9.99
C GLU A 238 -17.81 4.54 8.67
N GLN A 239 -16.79 5.36 8.45
CA GLN A 239 -16.60 6.08 7.18
C GLN A 239 -16.45 5.12 6.00
N TYR A 240 -15.68 4.04 6.17
CA TYR A 240 -15.49 3.07 5.10
C TYR A 240 -16.77 2.30 4.76
N PHE A 241 -17.54 1.85 5.75
CA PHE A 241 -18.83 1.21 5.50
C PHE A 241 -19.85 2.16 4.89
N THR A 242 -19.88 3.43 5.31
CA THR A 242 -20.74 4.45 4.69
C THR A 242 -20.37 4.62 3.22
N PHE A 243 -19.08 4.80 2.91
CA PHE A 243 -18.61 4.88 1.52
C PHE A 243 -19.02 3.67 0.67
N VAL A 244 -18.85 2.44 1.19
CA VAL A 244 -19.25 1.22 0.49
C VAL A 244 -20.77 1.19 0.25
N SER A 245 -21.55 1.55 1.28
CA SER A 245 -23.02 1.63 1.17
C SER A 245 -23.47 2.60 0.08
N ASP A 246 -22.87 3.80 0.07
CA ASP A 246 -23.20 4.83 -0.93
C ASP A 246 -22.83 4.38 -2.36
N LYS A 247 -21.69 3.70 -2.51
CA LYS A 247 -21.27 3.13 -3.80
C LYS A 247 -22.20 2.04 -4.33
N LEU A 248 -22.87 1.30 -3.46
CA LEU A 248 -23.79 0.22 -3.86
C LEU A 248 -25.19 0.73 -4.20
N LEU A 249 -25.56 1.93 -3.75
CA LEU A 249 -26.86 2.55 -4.00
C LEU A 249 -26.92 3.33 -5.32
N HIS A 250 -25.75 3.60 -5.91
CA HIS A 250 -25.56 4.39 -7.15
C HIS A 250 -24.84 3.58 -8.23
#